data_ce92e289f970e7d62c94750ca2f0a8c2
#
_entry.id   ce92e289f970e7d62c94750ca2f0a8c2
#
_cell.length_a   1.000
_cell.length_b   1.000
_cell.length_c   1.000
_cell.angle_alpha   90.00
_cell.angle_beta   90.00
_cell.angle_gamma   90.00
#
_symmetry.space_group_name_H-M   'P 1'
#
loop_
_entity.id
_entity.type
_entity.pdbx_description
1 polymer ?
#
loop_
_entity_poly.entity_id
_entity_poly.type
_entity_poly.pdbx_seq_one_letter_code
_entity_poly.pdbx_strand_id
1 'polypeptide(L)'
;MDLVKQAEWNKELPKTWDELFDLAQKINSLNGKSGVYFGETDTWLILALSLERGGKLINEKGKVDFNNKAWQETFKLLSDFHTLAKMPAIKRSEAISSFYAGNLGILIQTSAALTQTEKSINFPLKLSKFPGVQSGGELPVGGSVVMLTNDKNKEAALKYIHFVTGEANAYVPQYTGYMTSNLLANAKLKDFYNKNPNYTIAPSQIELMGNWPSFPGDNALKATNTLWNYAEKLLMGTSTNYEEIAKQAQEEINALLP
;
A
#
# COMPACT_ATOMS: atom_id res chain seq x y z
N MET A 1 -3.85 11.62 -21.35
CA MET A 1 -2.56 11.63 -22.07
C MET A 1 -1.56 10.82 -21.24
N ASP A 2 -0.77 9.96 -21.86
CA ASP A 2 0.14 9.05 -21.17
C ASP A 2 1.39 9.80 -20.67
N LEU A 3 1.45 10.13 -19.35
CA LEU A 3 2.56 10.87 -18.75
C LEU A 3 3.89 10.09 -18.81
N VAL A 4 3.82 8.76 -18.80
CA VAL A 4 5.01 7.89 -18.91
C VAL A 4 5.68 8.08 -20.27
N LYS A 5 4.88 8.18 -21.34
CA LYS A 5 5.41 8.48 -22.69
C LYS A 5 5.92 9.90 -22.82
N GLN A 6 5.22 10.89 -22.23
CA GLN A 6 5.67 12.28 -22.23
C GLN A 6 6.99 12.46 -21.49
N ALA A 7 7.20 11.70 -20.42
CA ALA A 7 8.44 11.66 -19.65
C ALA A 7 9.57 10.89 -20.37
N GLU A 8 9.35 10.46 -21.62
CA GLU A 8 10.31 9.68 -22.42
C GLU A 8 10.84 8.44 -21.70
N TRP A 9 9.97 7.79 -20.92
CA TRP A 9 10.32 6.54 -20.25
C TRP A 9 10.19 5.36 -21.21
N ASN A 10 11.33 4.96 -21.78
CA ASN A 10 11.40 3.90 -22.79
C ASN A 10 11.74 2.52 -22.20
N LYS A 11 11.63 2.36 -20.88
CA LYS A 11 11.85 1.11 -20.16
C LYS A 11 10.53 0.47 -19.76
N GLU A 12 10.59 -0.74 -19.20
CA GLU A 12 9.46 -1.33 -18.48
C GLU A 12 9.04 -0.45 -17.29
N LEU A 13 7.85 -0.72 -16.73
CA LEU A 13 7.43 -0.03 -15.52
C LEU A 13 8.42 -0.30 -14.38
N PRO A 14 8.61 0.66 -13.47
CA PRO A 14 9.57 0.53 -12.37
C PRO A 14 9.40 -0.75 -11.56
N LYS A 15 10.51 -1.44 -11.29
CA LYS A 15 10.58 -2.65 -10.45
C LYS A 15 11.27 -2.38 -9.12
N THR A 16 12.01 -1.28 -9.03
CA THR A 16 12.71 -0.83 -7.81
C THR A 16 12.25 0.58 -7.43
N TRP A 17 12.50 0.97 -6.19
CA TRP A 17 12.21 2.31 -5.71
C TRP A 17 13.04 3.38 -6.45
N ASP A 18 14.30 3.10 -6.75
CA ASP A 18 15.16 4.02 -7.50
C ASP A 18 14.60 4.28 -8.91
N GLU A 19 14.19 3.23 -9.63
CA GLU A 19 13.54 3.38 -10.93
C GLU A 19 12.22 4.16 -10.84
N LEU A 20 11.45 3.96 -9.75
CA LEU A 20 10.21 4.69 -9.53
C LEU A 20 10.49 6.17 -9.29
N PHE A 21 11.50 6.50 -8.50
CA PHE A 21 11.91 7.89 -8.27
C PHE A 21 12.46 8.54 -9.54
N ASP A 22 13.23 7.83 -10.34
CA ASP A 22 13.71 8.31 -11.65
C ASP A 22 12.53 8.67 -12.57
N LEU A 23 11.53 7.79 -12.66
CA LEU A 23 10.33 8.07 -13.44
C LEU A 23 9.55 9.26 -12.86
N ALA A 24 9.40 9.31 -11.53
CA ALA A 24 8.72 10.42 -10.86
C ALA A 24 9.39 11.77 -11.14
N GLN A 25 10.72 11.85 -11.10
CA GLN A 25 11.47 13.06 -11.41
C GLN A 25 11.29 13.49 -12.88
N LYS A 26 11.30 12.55 -13.81
CA LYS A 26 11.01 12.84 -15.23
C LYS A 26 9.59 13.39 -15.42
N ILE A 27 8.60 12.83 -14.73
CA ILE A 27 7.24 13.35 -14.79
C ILE A 27 7.14 14.74 -14.14
N ASN A 28 7.84 14.97 -13.01
CA ASN A 28 7.90 16.30 -12.38
C ASN A 28 8.47 17.37 -13.30
N SER A 29 9.33 17.02 -14.26
CA SER A 29 9.87 17.98 -15.22
C SER A 29 8.85 18.42 -16.29
N LEU A 30 7.74 17.74 -16.41
CA LEU A 30 6.64 18.13 -17.28
C LEU A 30 5.82 19.27 -16.62
N ASN A 31 5.48 20.28 -17.42
CA ASN A 31 4.79 21.45 -16.91
C ASN A 31 3.43 21.09 -16.25
N GLY A 32 3.27 21.51 -14.99
CA GLY A 32 2.03 21.32 -14.23
C GLY A 32 1.76 19.86 -13.82
N LYS A 33 2.78 18.98 -13.82
CA LYS A 33 2.62 17.57 -13.45
C LYS A 33 3.38 17.24 -12.17
N SER A 34 2.87 16.23 -11.45
CA SER A 34 3.49 15.63 -10.28
C SER A 34 3.86 14.18 -10.57
N GLY A 35 5.03 13.73 -10.09
CA GLY A 35 5.58 12.42 -10.43
C GLY A 35 4.88 11.30 -9.69
N VAL A 36 4.84 11.36 -8.37
CA VAL A 36 4.38 10.26 -7.52
C VAL A 36 3.61 10.76 -6.30
N TYR A 37 2.70 9.93 -5.83
CA TYR A 37 2.07 10.07 -4.52
C TYR A 37 2.01 8.71 -3.81
N PHE A 38 2.48 8.70 -2.58
CA PHE A 38 2.38 7.59 -1.64
C PHE A 38 1.36 7.95 -0.57
N GLY A 39 0.41 7.05 -0.30
CA GLY A 39 -0.71 7.36 0.60
C GLY A 39 -0.26 7.64 2.03
N GLU A 40 -0.33 8.89 2.45
CA GLU A 40 0.08 9.34 3.78
C GLU A 40 -0.77 8.76 4.90
N THR A 41 -1.99 8.36 4.58
CA THR A 41 -2.96 7.83 5.55
C THR A 41 -3.02 6.31 5.58
N ASP A 42 -2.17 5.62 4.84
CA ASP A 42 -2.23 4.17 4.69
C ASP A 42 -1.12 3.48 5.50
N THR A 43 -1.36 3.23 6.80
CA THR A 43 -0.40 2.56 7.68
C THR A 43 0.11 1.23 7.11
N TRP A 44 -0.73 0.50 6.38
CA TRP A 44 -0.35 -0.75 5.75
C TRP A 44 0.74 -0.56 4.68
N LEU A 45 0.76 0.56 3.96
CA LEU A 45 1.83 0.90 3.02
C LEU A 45 3.18 1.07 3.74
N ILE A 46 3.18 1.73 4.91
CA ILE A 46 4.39 1.91 5.73
C ILE A 46 4.92 0.56 6.21
N LEU A 47 4.02 -0.31 6.67
CA LEU A 47 4.38 -1.68 7.05
C LEU A 47 4.91 -2.48 5.86
N ALA A 48 4.30 -2.34 4.67
CA ALA A 48 4.78 -2.99 3.46
C ALA A 48 6.23 -2.62 3.13
N LEU A 49 6.61 -1.34 3.30
CA LEU A 49 7.99 -0.90 3.07
C LEU A 49 9.01 -1.57 4.00
N SER A 50 8.64 -1.84 5.25
CA SER A 50 9.53 -2.56 6.17
C SER A 50 9.53 -4.06 5.90
N LEU A 51 8.34 -4.65 5.72
CA LEU A 51 8.20 -6.10 5.52
C LEU A 51 8.83 -6.58 4.21
N GLU A 52 8.76 -5.79 3.14
CA GLU A 52 9.42 -6.12 1.87
C GLU A 52 10.94 -6.28 2.01
N ARG A 53 11.53 -5.68 3.07
CA ARG A 53 12.95 -5.77 3.44
C ARG A 53 13.25 -6.82 4.51
N GLY A 54 12.26 -7.64 4.86
CA GLY A 54 12.38 -8.62 5.94
C GLY A 54 12.33 -8.03 7.34
N GLY A 55 11.83 -6.79 7.49
CA GLY A 55 11.62 -6.15 8.79
C GLY A 55 10.48 -6.80 9.58
N LYS A 56 10.54 -6.67 10.90
CA LYS A 56 9.47 -7.09 11.81
C LYS A 56 8.92 -5.87 12.54
N LEU A 57 7.60 -5.81 12.72
CA LEU A 57 6.98 -4.72 13.48
C LEU A 57 7.33 -4.82 14.97
N ILE A 58 7.29 -6.04 15.51
CA ILE A 58 7.55 -6.34 16.91
C ILE A 58 8.67 -7.38 16.98
N ASN A 59 9.66 -7.13 17.84
CA ASN A 59 10.73 -8.08 18.15
C ASN A 59 10.31 -9.13 19.19
N GLU A 60 11.20 -10.06 19.50
CA GLU A 60 10.94 -11.13 20.46
C GLU A 60 10.67 -10.66 21.92
N LYS A 61 11.01 -9.40 22.22
CA LYS A 61 10.75 -8.77 23.52
C LYS A 61 9.41 -8.02 23.56
N GLY A 62 8.58 -8.12 22.52
CA GLY A 62 7.31 -7.40 22.41
C GLY A 62 7.43 -5.90 22.14
N LYS A 63 8.59 -5.43 21.69
CA LYS A 63 8.88 -4.02 21.47
C LYS A 63 9.23 -3.75 20.00
N VAL A 64 9.07 -2.51 19.56
CA VAL A 64 9.58 -2.09 18.24
C VAL A 64 11.09 -1.82 18.34
N ASP A 65 11.77 -2.09 17.23
CA ASP A 65 13.18 -1.72 17.03
C ASP A 65 13.33 -1.09 15.65
N PHE A 66 13.31 0.23 15.60
CA PHE A 66 13.46 1.00 14.38
C PHE A 66 14.93 1.32 14.05
N ASN A 67 15.88 0.86 14.87
CA ASN A 67 17.30 1.00 14.59
C ASN A 67 17.86 -0.11 13.68
N ASN A 68 17.10 -1.17 13.43
CA ASN A 68 17.51 -2.20 12.49
C ASN A 68 17.50 -1.70 11.03
N LYS A 69 18.26 -2.38 10.16
CA LYS A 69 18.47 -1.98 8.77
C LYS A 69 17.14 -1.79 8.00
N ALA A 70 16.21 -2.73 8.11
CA ALA A 70 14.94 -2.70 7.36
C ALA A 70 14.11 -1.46 7.69
N TRP A 71 14.01 -1.11 8.98
CA TRP A 71 13.29 0.09 9.41
C TRP A 71 14.05 1.38 9.10
N GLN A 72 15.36 1.43 9.25
CA GLN A 72 16.16 2.61 8.87
C GLN A 72 16.02 2.90 7.36
N GLU A 73 16.10 1.89 6.51
CA GLU A 73 15.87 2.03 5.07
C GLU A 73 14.41 2.43 4.76
N THR A 74 13.44 1.97 5.57
CA THR A 74 12.03 2.37 5.44
C THR A 74 11.85 3.85 5.75
N PHE A 75 12.35 4.34 6.89
CA PHE A 75 12.24 5.75 7.25
C PHE A 75 13.00 6.65 6.26
N LYS A 76 14.17 6.20 5.78
CA LYS A 76 14.90 6.89 4.71
C LYS A 76 14.04 6.98 3.45
N LEU A 77 13.46 5.89 3.00
CA LEU A 77 12.62 5.86 1.79
C LEU A 77 11.40 6.78 1.93
N LEU A 78 10.75 6.83 3.10
CA LEU A 78 9.66 7.77 3.36
C LEU A 78 10.12 9.23 3.19
N SER A 79 11.33 9.57 3.66
CA SER A 79 11.94 10.88 3.44
C SER A 79 12.26 11.10 1.95
N ASP A 80 12.71 10.07 1.24
CA ASP A 80 13.10 10.16 -0.17
C ASP A 80 11.89 10.45 -1.09
N PHE A 81 10.68 10.06 -0.73
CA PHE A 81 9.48 10.49 -1.46
C PHE A 81 9.37 12.01 -1.54
N HIS A 82 9.66 12.71 -0.45
CA HIS A 82 9.67 14.17 -0.45
C HIS A 82 10.97 14.75 -1.04
N THR A 83 12.13 14.25 -0.57
CA THR A 83 13.42 14.87 -0.87
C THR A 83 13.92 14.57 -2.29
N LEU A 84 13.72 13.34 -2.77
CA LEU A 84 14.16 12.90 -4.10
C LEU A 84 13.04 12.95 -5.12
N ALA A 85 11.93 12.28 -4.86
CA ALA A 85 10.82 12.19 -5.81
C ALA A 85 9.97 13.46 -5.87
N LYS A 86 10.19 14.44 -4.97
CA LYS A 86 9.43 15.70 -4.92
C LYS A 86 7.92 15.47 -4.83
N MET A 87 7.53 14.46 -4.04
CA MET A 87 6.12 14.18 -3.80
C MET A 87 5.42 15.43 -3.26
N PRO A 88 4.27 15.83 -3.80
CA PRO A 88 3.55 17.01 -3.33
C PRO A 88 2.99 16.79 -1.93
N ALA A 89 3.11 17.79 -1.05
CA ALA A 89 2.54 17.78 0.30
C ALA A 89 1.04 18.13 0.26
N ILE A 90 0.24 17.25 -0.30
CA ILE A 90 -1.21 17.37 -0.47
C ILE A 90 -1.93 16.22 0.21
N LYS A 91 -3.22 16.37 0.47
CA LYS A 91 -4.03 15.29 1.03
C LYS A 91 -4.29 14.18 -0.01
N ARG A 92 -4.49 12.95 0.48
CA ARG A 92 -4.80 11.79 -0.36
C ARG A 92 -5.97 12.04 -1.33
N SER A 93 -7.04 12.70 -0.90
CA SER A 93 -8.18 13.00 -1.76
C SER A 93 -7.81 13.92 -2.93
N GLU A 94 -6.93 14.88 -2.70
CA GLU A 94 -6.40 15.78 -3.73
C GLU A 94 -5.49 15.03 -4.70
N ALA A 95 -4.63 14.14 -4.17
CA ALA A 95 -3.76 13.30 -5.00
C ALA A 95 -4.56 12.36 -5.91
N ILE A 96 -5.62 11.72 -5.38
CA ILE A 96 -6.52 10.86 -6.17
C ILE A 96 -7.20 11.69 -7.27
N SER A 97 -7.71 12.87 -6.95
CA SER A 97 -8.34 13.77 -7.92
C SER A 97 -7.34 14.23 -8.99
N SER A 98 -6.10 14.53 -8.60
CA SER A 98 -5.01 14.90 -9.50
C SER A 98 -4.63 13.74 -10.43
N PHE A 99 -4.60 12.50 -9.92
CA PHE A 99 -4.37 11.32 -10.73
C PHE A 99 -5.49 11.10 -11.74
N TYR A 100 -6.76 11.21 -11.33
CA TYR A 100 -7.90 11.05 -12.23
C TYR A 100 -7.94 12.13 -13.32
N ALA A 101 -7.47 13.34 -13.01
CA ALA A 101 -7.32 14.43 -13.97
C ALA A 101 -6.09 14.28 -14.89
N GLY A 102 -5.23 13.27 -14.69
CA GLY A 102 -4.00 13.08 -15.47
C GLY A 102 -2.90 14.10 -15.16
N ASN A 103 -2.88 14.63 -13.93
CA ASN A 103 -1.86 15.57 -13.44
C ASN A 103 -0.85 14.93 -12.49
N LEU A 104 -1.13 13.71 -12.01
CA LEU A 104 -0.24 12.88 -11.21
C LEU A 104 0.10 11.61 -12.00
N GLY A 105 1.39 11.26 -12.09
CA GLY A 105 1.85 10.15 -12.92
C GLY A 105 1.76 8.79 -12.26
N ILE A 106 2.14 8.70 -10.99
CA ILE A 106 2.21 7.45 -10.22
C ILE A 106 1.41 7.60 -8.94
N LEU A 107 0.44 6.70 -8.74
CA LEU A 107 -0.33 6.64 -7.50
C LEU A 107 -0.13 5.28 -6.85
N ILE A 108 0.45 5.26 -5.64
CA ILE A 108 0.64 4.04 -4.85
C ILE A 108 -0.54 3.93 -3.90
N GLN A 109 -1.36 2.89 -4.08
CA GLN A 109 -2.54 2.66 -3.24
C GLN A 109 -2.97 1.19 -3.24
N THR A 110 -3.96 0.88 -2.44
CA THR A 110 -4.56 -0.46 -2.35
C THR A 110 -5.20 -0.89 -3.66
N SER A 111 -5.11 -2.17 -4.01
CA SER A 111 -5.80 -2.75 -5.16
C SER A 111 -7.33 -2.64 -5.08
N ALA A 112 -7.89 -2.45 -3.88
CA ALA A 112 -9.32 -2.18 -3.69
C ALA A 112 -9.86 -0.99 -4.48
N ALA A 113 -8.99 -0.04 -4.82
CA ALA A 113 -9.36 1.14 -5.58
C ALA A 113 -9.36 0.94 -7.11
N LEU A 114 -8.91 -0.22 -7.61
CA LEU A 114 -8.67 -0.43 -9.04
C LEU A 114 -9.92 -0.20 -9.89
N THR A 115 -11.03 -0.86 -9.56
CA THR A 115 -12.28 -0.74 -10.31
C THR A 115 -12.80 0.70 -10.32
N GLN A 116 -12.70 1.41 -9.20
CA GLN A 116 -13.10 2.81 -9.14
C GLN A 116 -12.16 3.69 -9.95
N THR A 117 -10.86 3.44 -9.89
CA THR A 117 -9.86 4.17 -10.68
C THR A 117 -10.12 4.02 -12.17
N GLU A 118 -10.29 2.79 -12.68
CA GLU A 118 -10.57 2.54 -14.09
C GLU A 118 -11.85 3.23 -14.60
N LYS A 119 -12.88 3.32 -13.74
CA LYS A 119 -14.12 4.03 -14.06
C LYS A 119 -14.00 5.55 -14.04
N SER A 120 -13.01 6.09 -13.34
CA SER A 120 -12.86 7.53 -13.11
C SER A 120 -11.87 8.21 -14.05
N ILE A 121 -11.08 7.45 -14.80
CA ILE A 121 -10.07 7.97 -15.73
C ILE A 121 -10.51 7.82 -17.20
N ASN A 122 -9.94 8.65 -18.04
CA ASN A 122 -10.16 8.62 -19.50
C ASN A 122 -8.85 8.37 -20.29
N PHE A 123 -7.84 7.81 -19.63
CA PHE A 123 -6.54 7.48 -20.23
C PHE A 123 -6.16 6.02 -19.89
N PRO A 124 -5.25 5.40 -20.66
CA PRO A 124 -4.79 4.05 -20.39
C PRO A 124 -4.11 3.96 -19.00
N LEU A 125 -4.58 3.02 -18.19
CA LEU A 125 -4.00 2.67 -16.89
C LEU A 125 -3.09 1.46 -17.04
N LYS A 126 -1.90 1.52 -16.41
CA LYS A 126 -1.03 0.37 -16.23
C LYS A 126 -0.73 0.19 -14.75
N LEU A 127 -0.73 -1.05 -14.31
CA LEU A 127 -0.34 -1.42 -12.94
C LEU A 127 1.05 -2.05 -12.97
N SER A 128 1.82 -1.77 -11.92
CA SER A 128 3.07 -2.47 -11.59
C SER A 128 2.90 -3.22 -10.28
N LYS A 129 3.70 -4.26 -10.06
CA LYS A 129 3.88 -4.86 -8.74
C LYS A 129 4.46 -3.83 -7.77
N PHE A 130 4.29 -4.09 -6.48
CA PHE A 130 4.95 -3.30 -5.44
C PHE A 130 6.47 -3.39 -5.62
N PRO A 131 7.20 -2.26 -5.66
CA PRO A 131 8.62 -2.28 -5.97
C PRO A 131 9.45 -2.98 -4.90
N GLY A 132 10.55 -3.60 -5.31
CA GLY A 132 11.70 -3.84 -4.45
C GLY A 132 11.60 -4.98 -3.45
N VAL A 133 10.58 -5.88 -3.50
CA VAL A 133 10.51 -6.99 -2.55
C VAL A 133 11.78 -7.81 -2.59
N GLN A 134 12.55 -7.78 -1.51
CA GLN A 134 13.83 -8.49 -1.37
C GLN A 134 13.60 -9.95 -0.99
N SER A 135 14.65 -10.77 -1.15
CA SER A 135 14.60 -12.18 -0.72
C SER A 135 14.27 -12.28 0.77
N GLY A 136 13.20 -13.00 1.10
CA GLY A 136 12.69 -13.14 2.46
C GLY A 136 11.79 -11.98 2.93
N GLY A 137 11.54 -11.00 2.07
CA GLY A 137 10.57 -9.95 2.31
C GLY A 137 9.14 -10.39 2.01
N GLU A 138 8.18 -9.78 2.67
CA GLU A 138 6.76 -10.07 2.54
C GLU A 138 5.95 -8.79 2.28
N LEU A 139 4.78 -8.96 1.68
CA LEU A 139 3.77 -7.91 1.57
C LEU A 139 2.62 -8.20 2.56
N PRO A 140 2.19 -7.23 3.37
CA PRO A 140 1.12 -7.47 4.32
C PRO A 140 -0.22 -7.66 3.60
N VAL A 141 -0.95 -8.70 4.00
CA VAL A 141 -2.32 -8.95 3.52
C VAL A 141 -3.31 -8.63 4.62
N GLY A 142 -4.25 -7.75 4.33
CA GLY A 142 -5.39 -7.51 5.18
C GLY A 142 -6.39 -8.66 5.09
N GLY A 143 -6.73 -9.26 6.22
CA GLY A 143 -7.85 -10.19 6.33
C GLY A 143 -9.15 -9.45 6.65
N SER A 144 -10.27 -9.95 6.14
CA SER A 144 -11.58 -9.48 6.58
C SER A 144 -12.06 -10.32 7.75
N VAL A 145 -12.41 -9.67 8.85
CA VAL A 145 -13.03 -10.31 10.00
C VAL A 145 -14.50 -9.94 10.01
N VAL A 146 -15.34 -10.95 10.03
CA VAL A 146 -16.79 -10.74 10.22
C VAL A 146 -17.12 -11.01 11.68
N MET A 147 -17.60 -9.98 12.37
CA MET A 147 -18.04 -10.10 13.75
C MET A 147 -19.52 -10.46 13.84
N LEU A 148 -19.82 -11.46 14.66
CA LEU A 148 -21.19 -11.83 15.03
C LEU A 148 -21.60 -10.98 16.24
N THR A 149 -22.61 -10.16 16.08
CA THR A 149 -22.95 -9.14 17.10
C THR A 149 -23.82 -9.64 18.23
N ASN A 150 -24.67 -10.65 18.02
CA ASN A 150 -25.52 -11.26 19.05
C ASN A 150 -26.09 -12.61 18.60
N ASP A 151 -26.64 -13.38 19.54
CA ASP A 151 -27.18 -14.72 19.26
C ASP A 151 -28.39 -14.71 18.34
N LYS A 152 -29.19 -13.67 18.35
CA LYS A 152 -30.42 -13.60 17.51
C LYS A 152 -30.08 -13.55 16.02
N ASN A 153 -28.95 -12.96 15.67
CA ASN A 153 -28.53 -12.79 14.26
C ASN A 153 -27.43 -13.78 13.85
N LYS A 154 -26.99 -14.67 14.74
CA LYS A 154 -25.86 -15.57 14.50
C LYS A 154 -26.03 -16.42 13.25
N GLU A 155 -27.20 -17.02 13.05
CA GLU A 155 -27.47 -17.86 11.88
C GLU A 155 -27.42 -17.06 10.57
N ALA A 156 -28.01 -15.88 10.54
CA ALA A 156 -27.96 -14.98 9.37
C ALA A 156 -26.54 -14.51 9.08
N ALA A 157 -25.78 -14.17 10.12
CA ALA A 157 -24.39 -13.77 9.98
C ALA A 157 -23.50 -14.91 9.45
N LEU A 158 -23.71 -16.14 9.94
CA LEU A 158 -22.99 -17.32 9.42
C LEU A 158 -23.34 -17.59 7.95
N LYS A 159 -24.60 -17.49 7.55
CA LYS A 159 -25.00 -17.61 6.13
C LYS A 159 -24.31 -16.55 5.27
N TYR A 160 -24.24 -15.31 5.75
CA TYR A 160 -23.53 -14.24 5.05
C TYR A 160 -22.02 -14.53 4.93
N ILE A 161 -21.37 -14.97 6.01
CA ILE A 161 -19.95 -15.34 5.99
C ILE A 161 -19.71 -16.45 4.96
N HIS A 162 -20.49 -17.53 4.99
CA HIS A 162 -20.38 -18.64 4.03
C HIS A 162 -20.59 -18.17 2.59
N PHE A 163 -21.53 -17.26 2.36
CA PHE A 163 -21.76 -16.69 1.04
C PHE A 163 -20.56 -15.88 0.54
N VAL A 164 -20.07 -14.90 1.32
CA VAL A 164 -18.99 -14.00 0.88
C VAL A 164 -17.61 -14.66 0.83
N THR A 165 -17.37 -15.71 1.61
CA THR A 165 -16.12 -16.47 1.60
C THR A 165 -16.13 -17.68 0.68
N GLY A 166 -17.30 -18.09 0.19
CA GLY A 166 -17.51 -19.18 -0.74
C GLY A 166 -17.33 -18.76 -2.19
N GLU A 167 -18.12 -19.35 -3.07
CA GLU A 167 -18.04 -19.11 -4.52
C GLU A 167 -18.36 -17.68 -4.92
N ALA A 168 -19.21 -16.97 -4.15
CA ALA A 168 -19.52 -15.56 -4.37
C ALA A 168 -18.31 -14.63 -4.18
N ASN A 169 -17.23 -15.13 -3.56
CA ASN A 169 -15.98 -14.39 -3.48
C ASN A 169 -15.36 -14.07 -4.87
N ALA A 170 -15.79 -14.77 -5.93
CA ALA A 170 -15.45 -14.43 -7.31
C ALA A 170 -15.93 -13.04 -7.75
N TYR A 171 -16.95 -12.48 -7.10
CA TYR A 171 -17.42 -11.12 -7.40
C TYR A 171 -16.47 -10.04 -6.83
N VAL A 172 -15.68 -10.34 -5.80
CA VAL A 172 -14.80 -9.36 -5.14
C VAL A 172 -13.85 -8.69 -6.12
N PRO A 173 -13.06 -9.40 -6.94
CA PRO A 173 -12.19 -8.75 -7.93
C PRO A 173 -12.96 -7.90 -8.95
N GLN A 174 -14.12 -8.37 -9.39
CA GLN A 174 -14.90 -7.72 -10.45
C GLN A 174 -15.48 -6.38 -10.00
N TYR A 175 -15.80 -6.23 -8.70
CA TYR A 175 -16.44 -5.01 -8.19
C TYR A 175 -15.48 -4.08 -7.44
N THR A 176 -14.34 -4.58 -6.98
CA THR A 176 -13.41 -3.78 -6.16
C THR A 176 -12.01 -3.68 -6.76
N GLY A 177 -11.47 -4.76 -7.29
CA GLY A 177 -10.07 -4.90 -7.67
C GLY A 177 -9.23 -5.67 -6.64
N TYR A 178 -9.78 -6.01 -5.47
CA TYR A 178 -9.15 -6.96 -4.56
C TYR A 178 -9.05 -8.34 -5.22
N MET A 179 -8.04 -9.09 -4.84
CA MET A 179 -7.98 -10.51 -5.20
C MET A 179 -9.01 -11.31 -4.39
N THR A 180 -9.46 -12.43 -4.94
CA THR A 180 -10.26 -13.39 -4.18
C THR A 180 -9.38 -14.15 -3.18
N SER A 181 -9.91 -14.40 -1.99
CA SER A 181 -9.27 -15.25 -0.97
C SER A 181 -9.68 -16.74 -1.09
N ASN A 182 -10.55 -17.07 -2.04
CA ASN A 182 -11.07 -18.42 -2.24
C ASN A 182 -10.54 -19.02 -3.55
N LEU A 183 -9.81 -20.14 -3.47
CA LEU A 183 -9.19 -20.78 -4.64
C LEU A 183 -10.21 -21.28 -5.66
N LEU A 184 -11.37 -21.80 -5.22
CA LEU A 184 -12.44 -22.24 -6.13
C LEU A 184 -13.09 -21.06 -6.84
N ALA A 185 -13.28 -19.95 -6.13
CA ALA A 185 -13.78 -18.71 -6.71
C ALA A 185 -12.77 -18.15 -7.72
N ASN A 186 -11.46 -18.22 -7.40
CA ASN A 186 -10.40 -17.75 -8.30
C ASN A 186 -10.37 -18.55 -9.61
N ALA A 187 -10.60 -19.85 -9.55
CA ALA A 187 -10.64 -20.69 -10.76
C ALA A 187 -11.73 -20.25 -11.76
N LYS A 188 -12.81 -19.64 -11.28
CA LYS A 188 -13.92 -19.12 -12.11
C LYS A 188 -13.59 -17.79 -12.80
N LEU A 189 -12.49 -17.13 -12.45
CA LEU A 189 -12.12 -15.80 -12.92
C LEU A 189 -11.20 -15.78 -14.15
N LYS A 190 -10.87 -16.94 -14.72
CA LYS A 190 -9.94 -17.04 -15.86
C LYS A 190 -10.33 -16.10 -17.01
N ASP A 191 -11.59 -16.12 -17.44
CA ASP A 191 -12.06 -15.29 -18.55
C ASP A 191 -12.11 -13.80 -18.19
N PHE A 192 -12.41 -13.48 -16.93
CA PHE A 192 -12.34 -12.12 -16.40
C PHE A 192 -10.91 -11.59 -16.44
N TYR A 193 -9.94 -12.33 -15.94
CA TYR A 193 -8.53 -11.94 -15.95
C TYR A 193 -7.95 -11.81 -17.35
N ASN A 194 -8.34 -12.69 -18.29
CA ASN A 194 -7.92 -12.59 -19.69
C ASN A 194 -8.38 -11.27 -20.34
N LYS A 195 -9.57 -10.79 -19.98
CA LYS A 195 -10.13 -9.53 -20.49
C LYS A 195 -9.63 -8.30 -19.72
N ASN A 196 -9.18 -8.49 -18.49
CA ASN A 196 -8.82 -7.41 -17.54
C ASN A 196 -7.43 -7.68 -16.92
N PRO A 197 -6.33 -7.51 -17.67
CA PRO A 197 -4.99 -7.89 -17.23
C PRO A 197 -4.51 -7.13 -15.99
N ASN A 198 -4.97 -5.91 -15.74
CA ASN A 198 -4.63 -5.16 -14.54
C ASN A 198 -5.02 -5.90 -13.25
N TYR A 199 -6.11 -6.67 -13.28
CA TYR A 199 -6.60 -7.43 -12.12
C TYR A 199 -5.76 -8.67 -11.79
N THR A 200 -4.78 -9.03 -12.64
CA THR A 200 -3.84 -10.12 -12.38
C THR A 200 -2.63 -9.70 -11.55
N ILE A 201 -2.37 -8.41 -11.41
CA ILE A 201 -1.16 -7.89 -10.75
C ILE A 201 -1.16 -8.24 -9.26
N ALA A 202 -2.26 -8.01 -8.53
CA ALA A 202 -2.34 -8.37 -7.12
C ALA A 202 -2.22 -9.90 -6.90
N PRO A 203 -2.98 -10.77 -7.58
CA PRO A 203 -2.82 -12.23 -7.49
C PRO A 203 -1.42 -12.74 -7.83
N SER A 204 -0.70 -12.08 -8.74
CA SER A 204 0.67 -12.48 -9.11
C SER A 204 1.71 -12.28 -8.01
N GLN A 205 1.34 -11.68 -6.88
CA GLN A 205 2.18 -11.45 -5.71
C GLN A 205 1.78 -12.32 -4.51
N ILE A 206 0.88 -13.30 -4.70
CA ILE A 206 0.32 -14.10 -3.59
C ILE A 206 1.40 -14.83 -2.78
N GLU A 207 2.46 -15.30 -3.43
CA GLU A 207 3.57 -16.01 -2.77
C GLU A 207 4.43 -15.08 -1.88
N LEU A 208 4.31 -13.77 -2.08
CA LEU A 208 5.01 -12.75 -1.29
C LEU A 208 4.15 -12.25 -0.12
N MET A 209 2.91 -12.70 -0.02
CA MET A 209 1.98 -12.18 0.96
C MET A 209 2.17 -12.82 2.33
N GLY A 210 2.40 -11.97 3.34
CA GLY A 210 2.51 -12.36 4.74
C GLY A 210 1.36 -11.81 5.58
N ASN A 211 1.31 -12.19 6.84
CA ASN A 211 0.29 -11.74 7.77
C ASN A 211 0.41 -10.23 8.02
N TRP A 212 -0.75 -9.60 8.21
CA TRP A 212 -0.79 -8.22 8.69
C TRP A 212 -0.32 -8.16 10.15
N PRO A 213 0.82 -7.51 10.44
CA PRO A 213 1.26 -7.36 11.80
C PRO A 213 0.48 -6.25 12.51
N SER A 214 0.19 -6.43 13.79
CA SER A 214 -0.42 -5.42 14.65
C SER A 214 0.38 -5.25 15.94
N PHE A 215 0.27 -4.08 16.55
CA PHE A 215 0.85 -3.84 17.87
C PHE A 215 0.08 -4.62 18.93
N PRO A 216 0.75 -5.16 19.97
CA PRO A 216 0.10 -5.84 21.08
C PRO A 216 -0.51 -4.85 22.09
N GLY A 217 -1.45 -5.37 22.90
CA GLY A 217 -2.04 -4.66 24.04
C GLY A 217 -3.14 -3.66 23.69
N ASP A 218 -3.65 -3.02 24.73
CA ASP A 218 -4.84 -2.15 24.64
C ASP A 218 -4.58 -0.85 23.87
N ASN A 219 -3.32 -0.44 23.75
CA ASN A 219 -2.92 0.77 23.03
C ASN A 219 -2.56 0.51 21.54
N ALA A 220 -2.86 -0.66 20.98
CA ALA A 220 -2.48 -1.03 19.61
C ALA A 220 -2.85 0.02 18.57
N LEU A 221 -4.08 0.55 18.63
CA LEU A 221 -4.54 1.59 17.72
C LEU A 221 -3.76 2.90 17.91
N LYS A 222 -3.46 3.29 19.15
CA LYS A 222 -2.67 4.48 19.45
C LYS A 222 -1.24 4.34 18.92
N ALA A 223 -0.60 3.17 19.12
CA ALA A 223 0.71 2.88 18.58
C ALA A 223 0.73 2.93 17.02
N THR A 224 -0.31 2.40 16.38
CA THR A 224 -0.49 2.49 14.93
C THR A 224 -0.57 3.94 14.44
N ASN A 225 -1.38 4.76 15.09
CA ASN A 225 -1.52 6.18 14.75
C ASN A 225 -0.22 6.95 15.02
N THR A 226 0.51 6.59 16.06
CA THR A 226 1.83 7.19 16.35
C THR A 226 2.82 6.91 15.23
N LEU A 227 2.95 5.65 14.79
CA LEU A 227 3.82 5.30 13.67
C LEU A 227 3.46 6.10 12.42
N TRP A 228 2.17 6.20 12.15
CA TRP A 228 1.67 6.95 11.02
C TRP A 228 2.01 8.45 11.10
N ASN A 229 1.76 9.11 12.23
CA ASN A 229 2.05 10.53 12.42
C ASN A 229 3.54 10.85 12.19
N TYR A 230 4.44 9.95 12.57
CA TYR A 230 5.86 10.10 12.32
C TYR A 230 6.23 9.88 10.84
N ALA A 231 5.61 8.90 10.18
CA ALA A 231 5.81 8.68 8.75
C ALA A 231 5.29 9.85 7.91
N GLU A 232 4.15 10.42 8.27
CA GLU A 232 3.57 11.60 7.61
C GLU A 232 4.53 12.80 7.65
N LYS A 233 5.25 13.01 8.77
CA LYS A 233 6.25 14.11 8.86
C LYS A 233 7.30 14.00 7.76
N LEU A 234 7.74 12.79 7.43
CA LEU A 234 8.75 12.57 6.37
C LEU A 234 8.10 12.70 4.99
N LEU A 235 6.96 12.09 4.77
CA LEU A 235 6.25 12.13 3.49
C LEU A 235 5.84 13.56 3.08
N MET A 236 5.40 14.37 4.07
CA MET A 236 5.00 15.76 3.84
C MET A 236 6.17 16.77 3.91
N GLY A 237 7.38 16.29 4.22
CA GLY A 237 8.56 17.14 4.29
C GLY A 237 8.60 18.11 5.47
N THR A 238 7.77 17.90 6.51
CA THR A 238 7.84 18.70 7.75
C THR A 238 9.05 18.31 8.60
N SER A 239 9.66 17.17 8.32
CA SER A 239 11.00 16.77 8.77
C SER A 239 11.68 15.97 7.66
N THR A 240 13.01 16.12 7.54
CA THR A 240 13.85 15.31 6.63
C THR A 240 14.86 14.46 7.39
N ASN A 241 14.99 14.66 8.70
CA ASN A 241 15.87 13.86 9.55
C ASN A 241 15.15 12.55 9.94
N TYR A 242 15.25 11.56 9.05
CA TYR A 242 14.57 10.27 9.23
C TYR A 242 15.10 9.47 10.41
N GLU A 243 16.37 9.60 10.79
CA GLU A 243 16.98 8.91 11.94
C GLU A 243 16.39 9.41 13.24
N GLU A 244 16.26 10.72 13.40
CA GLU A 244 15.62 11.32 14.59
C GLU A 244 14.13 10.97 14.66
N ILE A 245 13.42 11.00 13.54
CA ILE A 245 12.03 10.59 13.44
C ILE A 245 11.84 9.12 13.84
N ALA A 246 12.71 8.23 13.35
CA ALA A 246 12.68 6.80 13.71
C ALA A 246 12.89 6.60 15.21
N LYS A 247 13.86 7.31 15.81
CA LYS A 247 14.14 7.26 17.24
C LYS A 247 12.95 7.74 18.09
N GLN A 248 12.40 8.90 17.77
CA GLN A 248 11.24 9.44 18.50
C GLN A 248 10.02 8.52 18.37
N ALA A 249 9.74 8.00 17.17
CA ALA A 249 8.66 7.04 16.95
C ALA A 249 8.85 5.78 17.77
N GLN A 250 10.07 5.23 17.84
CA GLN A 250 10.39 4.06 18.65
C GLN A 250 10.15 4.29 20.13
N GLU A 251 10.64 5.41 20.68
CA GLU A 251 10.50 5.75 22.09
C GLU A 251 9.02 5.89 22.47
N GLU A 252 8.25 6.66 21.70
CA GLU A 252 6.84 6.88 21.98
C GLU A 252 6.00 5.61 21.83
N ILE A 253 6.22 4.82 20.78
CA ILE A 253 5.49 3.57 20.57
C ILE A 253 5.83 2.57 21.68
N ASN A 254 7.12 2.40 22.03
CA ASN A 254 7.52 1.47 23.08
C ASN A 254 6.97 1.83 24.47
N ALA A 255 6.66 3.10 24.73
CA ALA A 255 5.97 3.53 25.93
C ALA A 255 4.48 3.13 25.97
N LEU A 256 3.88 2.82 24.80
CA LEU A 256 2.48 2.40 24.66
C LEU A 256 2.31 0.88 24.73
N LEU A 257 3.39 0.13 24.49
CA LEU A 257 3.36 -1.33 24.44
C LEU A 257 3.52 -1.95 25.84
N PRO A 258 2.93 -3.14 26.07
CA PRO A 258 3.07 -3.90 27.33
C PRO A 258 4.50 -4.12 27.76
#